data_7e8f6840eca2e8ae031a1283379713a8
#
_entry.id   7e8f6840eca2e8ae031a1283379713a8
#
_cell.length_a   1.000
_cell.length_b   1.000
_cell.length_c   1.000
_cell.angle_alpha   90.00
_cell.angle_beta   90.00
_cell.angle_gamma   90.00
#
_symmetry.space_group_name_H-M   'P 1'
#
loop_
_entity.id
_entity.type
_entity.pdbx_description
1 polymer ?
#
loop_
_entity_poly.entity_id
_entity_poly.type
_entity_poly.pdbx_seq_one_letter_code
_entity_poly.pdbx_strand_id
1 'polypeptide(L)'
;MIKKAKKNSSKISQTHTGILVLENKKVFKGIGIGYEGVATGEVCFNTSLTGYQEIISDPSYAGQIINFTFPHIGNVGTNHEDHESDKIWTKGVIFNSEITNPSNYRSFLHLDYWLKKNKIIGITGLDTRNLTNFIRDKGAPKGTISVCCLLYTSPSPRDRIRS
;
A
#
# COMPACT_ATOMS: atom_id res chain seq x y z
N MET A 1 4.51 -1.35 50.31
CA MET A 1 5.23 -1.86 49.11
C MET A 1 4.24 -2.21 48.02
N ILE A 2 4.05 -1.33 47.06
CA ILE A 2 3.15 -1.54 45.94
C ILE A 2 3.99 -2.09 44.79
N LYS A 3 3.78 -3.38 44.45
CA LYS A 3 4.43 -4.01 43.29
C LYS A 3 3.86 -3.40 42.01
N LYS A 4 4.68 -2.64 41.27
CA LYS A 4 4.37 -2.19 39.91
C LYS A 4 4.24 -3.41 39.02
N ALA A 5 3.01 -3.70 38.59
CA ALA A 5 2.78 -4.64 37.52
C ALA A 5 3.38 -4.09 36.22
N LYS A 6 4.38 -4.76 35.68
CA LYS A 6 4.90 -4.50 34.35
C LYS A 6 3.78 -4.84 33.34
N LYS A 7 3.21 -3.83 32.72
CA LYS A 7 2.41 -4.00 31.52
C LYS A 7 3.32 -4.54 30.44
N ASN A 8 3.26 -5.83 30.18
CA ASN A 8 3.75 -6.40 28.94
C ASN A 8 2.83 -5.91 27.84
N SER A 9 3.21 -4.83 27.16
CA SER A 9 2.65 -4.50 25.86
C SER A 9 3.15 -5.59 24.90
N SER A 10 2.28 -6.56 24.62
CA SER A 10 2.49 -7.48 23.52
C SER A 10 2.60 -6.64 22.25
N LYS A 11 3.81 -6.49 21.71
CA LYS A 11 4.03 -6.00 20.36
C LYS A 11 3.29 -6.96 19.44
N ILE A 12 2.11 -6.55 18.96
CA ILE A 12 1.47 -7.20 17.83
C ILE A 12 2.47 -7.07 16.70
N SER A 13 3.08 -8.18 16.31
CA SER A 13 3.96 -8.21 15.14
C SER A 13 3.10 -7.82 13.94
N GLN A 14 3.33 -6.63 13.39
CA GLN A 14 2.68 -6.21 12.16
C GLN A 14 3.10 -7.19 11.07
N THR A 15 2.17 -8.02 10.65
CA THR A 15 2.41 -8.98 9.59
C THR A 15 2.46 -8.20 8.28
N HIS A 16 3.63 -8.06 7.69
CA HIS A 16 3.78 -7.43 6.39
C HIS A 16 3.16 -8.32 5.32
N THR A 17 2.17 -7.81 4.62
CA THR A 17 1.46 -8.53 3.55
C THR A 17 1.84 -8.04 2.15
N GLY A 18 2.69 -7.02 2.07
CA GLY A 18 3.17 -6.44 0.84
C GLY A 18 4.68 -6.20 0.85
N ILE A 19 5.29 -6.33 -0.31
CA ILE A 19 6.72 -6.10 -0.53
C ILE A 19 6.89 -5.28 -1.81
N LEU A 20 7.72 -4.24 -1.74
CA LEU A 20 8.25 -3.55 -2.90
C LEU A 20 9.73 -3.89 -3.05
N VAL A 21 10.12 -4.37 -4.21
CA VAL A 21 11.52 -4.66 -4.56
C VAL A 21 11.91 -3.77 -5.72
N LEU A 22 12.99 -3.00 -5.57
CA LEU A 22 13.56 -2.18 -6.62
C LEU A 22 14.64 -2.95 -7.39
N GLU A 23 14.96 -2.54 -8.62
CA GLU A 23 15.97 -3.16 -9.48
C GLU A 23 17.38 -3.24 -8.85
N ASN A 24 17.70 -2.30 -7.94
CA ASN A 24 18.94 -2.33 -7.15
C ASN A 24 18.90 -3.28 -5.95
N LYS A 25 17.90 -4.16 -5.88
CA LYS A 25 17.64 -5.12 -4.79
C LYS A 25 17.24 -4.48 -3.46
N LYS A 26 16.94 -3.18 -3.41
CA LYS A 26 16.39 -2.54 -2.22
C LYS A 26 14.96 -3.02 -1.99
N VAL A 27 14.67 -3.43 -0.76
CA VAL A 27 13.39 -4.03 -0.37
C VAL A 27 12.71 -3.15 0.67
N PHE A 28 11.44 -2.86 0.44
CA PHE A 28 10.54 -2.19 1.38
C PHE A 28 9.40 -3.14 1.73
N LYS A 29 9.12 -3.28 3.01
CA LYS A 29 8.03 -4.11 3.50
C LYS A 29 6.90 -3.24 4.04
N GLY A 30 5.68 -3.61 3.75
CA GLY A 30 4.50 -2.88 4.20
C GLY A 30 3.25 -3.77 4.23
N ILE A 31 2.10 -3.12 4.24
CA ILE A 31 0.80 -3.78 4.22
C ILE A 31 0.23 -3.66 2.81
N GLY A 32 -0.08 -4.79 2.20
CA GLY A 32 -0.74 -4.83 0.90
C GLY A 32 -2.17 -4.30 0.96
N ILE A 33 -2.54 -3.56 -0.05
CA ILE A 33 -3.90 -3.03 -0.26
C ILE A 33 -4.31 -3.22 -1.70
N GLY A 34 -5.60 -3.14 -1.96
CA GLY A 34 -6.14 -3.30 -3.30
C GLY A 34 -6.12 -4.74 -3.78
N TYR A 35 -5.83 -4.92 -5.06
CA TYR A 35 -5.84 -6.22 -5.70
C TYR A 35 -4.61 -7.05 -5.31
N GLU A 36 -4.82 -8.34 -5.08
CA GLU A 36 -3.73 -9.27 -4.77
C GLU A 36 -3.02 -9.71 -6.03
N GLY A 37 -1.71 -9.75 -5.99
CA GLY A 37 -0.90 -10.15 -7.11
C GLY A 37 0.44 -9.44 -7.18
N VAL A 38 0.98 -9.34 -8.37
CA VAL A 38 2.29 -8.74 -8.65
C VAL A 38 2.14 -7.69 -9.74
N ALA A 39 2.70 -6.51 -9.50
CA ALA A 39 2.78 -5.44 -10.49
C ALA A 39 4.23 -4.96 -10.64
N THR A 40 4.69 -4.85 -11.87
CA THR A 40 6.04 -4.34 -12.19
C THR A 40 5.91 -3.11 -13.07
N GLY A 41 6.67 -2.08 -12.74
CA GLY A 41 6.69 -0.84 -13.48
C GLY A 41 7.79 0.10 -13.01
N GLU A 42 7.93 1.22 -13.68
CA GLU A 42 8.80 2.30 -13.25
C GLU A 42 8.19 3.00 -12.04
N VAL A 43 8.98 3.21 -10.98
CA VAL A 43 8.51 3.84 -9.74
C VAL A 43 8.76 5.34 -9.83
N CYS A 44 7.69 6.10 -9.96
CA CYS A 44 7.72 7.56 -9.89
C CYS A 44 7.13 8.06 -8.58
N PHE A 45 7.25 9.34 -8.27
CA PHE A 45 6.61 9.95 -7.11
C PHE A 45 5.69 11.10 -7.51
N ASN A 46 4.67 11.31 -6.71
CA ASN A 46 3.74 12.41 -6.86
C ASN A 46 3.60 13.15 -5.51
N THR A 47 3.71 14.48 -5.54
CA THR A 47 3.68 15.34 -4.35
C THR A 47 2.33 16.01 -4.13
N SER A 48 1.33 15.70 -4.92
CA SER A 48 -0.01 16.28 -4.79
C SER A 48 -0.62 15.93 -3.43
N LEU A 49 -1.30 16.90 -2.83
CA LEU A 49 -1.94 16.77 -1.52
C LEU A 49 -3.35 16.16 -1.62
N THR A 50 -3.96 16.21 -2.80
CA THR A 50 -5.33 15.76 -3.09
C THR A 50 -5.42 15.18 -4.49
N GLY A 51 -6.55 14.56 -4.82
CA GLY A 51 -6.80 14.09 -6.19
C GLY A 51 -6.09 12.79 -6.56
N TYR A 52 -5.84 11.90 -5.61
CA TYR A 52 -5.16 10.64 -5.90
C TYR A 52 -5.92 9.76 -6.91
N GLN A 53 -7.26 9.81 -6.96
CA GLN A 53 -8.04 9.07 -7.95
C GLN A 53 -7.80 9.59 -9.36
N GLU A 54 -7.81 10.90 -9.55
CA GLU A 54 -7.50 11.54 -10.82
C GLU A 54 -6.09 11.18 -11.28
N ILE A 55 -5.12 11.22 -10.37
CA ILE A 55 -3.72 10.87 -10.65
C ILE A 55 -3.60 9.40 -11.06
N ILE A 56 -4.26 8.49 -10.35
CA ILE A 56 -4.21 7.05 -10.65
C ILE A 56 -4.87 6.73 -11.99
N SER A 57 -5.91 7.49 -12.37
CA SER A 57 -6.61 7.33 -13.64
C SER A 57 -5.98 8.12 -14.80
N ASP A 58 -4.99 8.97 -14.54
CA ASP A 58 -4.31 9.76 -15.56
C ASP A 58 -3.47 8.85 -16.49
N PRO A 59 -3.72 8.88 -17.80
CA PRO A 59 -2.95 8.11 -18.79
C PRO A 59 -1.45 8.40 -18.79
N SER A 60 -1.02 9.57 -18.27
CA SER A 60 0.39 9.93 -18.15
C SER A 60 1.19 8.97 -17.27
N TYR A 61 0.52 8.28 -16.35
CA TYR A 61 1.12 7.28 -15.47
C TYR A 61 0.99 5.84 -15.99
N ALA A 62 0.72 5.67 -17.28
CA ALA A 62 0.60 4.35 -17.87
C ALA A 62 1.87 3.50 -17.66
N GLY A 63 1.70 2.31 -17.11
CA GLY A 63 2.80 1.39 -16.84
C GLY A 63 3.66 1.72 -15.63
N GLN A 64 3.36 2.78 -14.89
CA GLN A 64 4.13 3.24 -13.74
C GLN A 64 3.52 2.78 -12.40
N ILE A 65 4.36 2.76 -11.37
CA ILE A 65 3.99 2.62 -9.97
C ILE A 65 4.16 3.98 -9.33
N ILE A 66 3.08 4.52 -8.74
CA ILE A 66 3.07 5.88 -8.19
C ILE A 66 3.33 5.83 -6.69
N ASN A 67 4.39 6.47 -6.24
CA ASN A 67 4.67 6.72 -4.84
C ASN A 67 4.08 8.07 -4.42
N PHE A 68 3.02 8.03 -3.63
CA PHE A 68 2.41 9.22 -3.06
C PHE A 68 3.15 9.68 -1.81
N THR A 69 3.70 10.88 -1.85
CA THR A 69 4.50 11.42 -0.74
C THR A 69 3.64 11.96 0.39
N PHE A 70 2.36 12.17 0.16
CA PHE A 70 1.44 12.73 1.13
C PHE A 70 1.05 11.72 2.22
N PRO A 71 1.20 12.06 3.51
CA PRO A 71 1.03 11.09 4.60
C PRO A 71 -0.43 10.79 4.96
N HIS A 72 -1.40 11.58 4.50
CA HIS A 72 -2.80 11.44 4.88
C HIS A 72 -3.67 10.97 3.72
N ILE A 73 -3.79 9.67 3.58
CA ILE A 73 -4.77 9.08 2.68
C ILE A 73 -6.11 9.07 3.41
N GLY A 74 -7.10 9.70 2.83
CA GLY A 74 -8.46 9.48 3.24
C GLY A 74 -9.24 10.66 3.80
N ASN A 75 -8.73 11.88 3.73
CA ASN A 75 -9.56 13.06 3.98
C ASN A 75 -10.43 13.45 2.79
N VAL A 76 -10.23 12.84 1.64
CA VAL A 76 -11.03 13.05 0.44
C VAL A 76 -11.71 11.72 0.11
N GLY A 77 -13.02 11.65 0.29
CA GLY A 77 -13.82 10.51 -0.13
C GLY A 77 -13.65 10.26 -1.63
N THR A 78 -13.73 9.00 -2.04
CA THR A 78 -13.77 8.65 -3.44
C THR A 78 -15.12 9.10 -4.01
N ASN A 79 -15.13 10.03 -4.94
CA ASN A 79 -16.31 10.41 -5.70
C ASN A 79 -16.41 9.53 -6.95
N HIS A 80 -17.61 9.16 -7.32
CA HIS A 80 -17.87 8.39 -8.55
C HIS A 80 -17.56 9.17 -9.83
N GLU A 81 -17.37 10.49 -9.72
CA GLU A 81 -17.22 11.42 -10.84
C GLU A 81 -15.76 11.82 -11.14
N ASP A 82 -14.81 11.50 -10.26
CA ASP A 82 -13.41 11.95 -10.39
C ASP A 82 -12.55 10.97 -11.21
N HIS A 83 -13.06 10.53 -12.36
CA HIS A 83 -12.28 9.73 -13.30
C HIS A 83 -11.90 10.56 -14.51
N GLU A 84 -10.61 10.75 -14.75
CA GLU A 84 -10.12 11.31 -16.02
C GLU A 84 -10.25 10.34 -17.20
N SER A 85 -10.38 9.05 -16.90
CA SER A 85 -10.46 8.00 -17.91
C SER A 85 -11.23 6.79 -17.37
N ASP A 86 -12.03 6.17 -18.24
CA ASP A 86 -12.75 4.93 -17.93
C ASP A 86 -11.81 3.72 -17.70
N LYS A 87 -10.56 3.86 -18.09
CA LYS A 87 -9.55 2.83 -17.98
C LYS A 87 -8.36 3.32 -17.16
N ILE A 88 -8.00 2.56 -16.13
CA ILE A 88 -6.84 2.85 -15.30
C ILE A 88 -5.61 2.18 -15.89
N TRP A 89 -4.56 2.98 -16.09
CA TRP A 89 -3.32 2.56 -16.73
C TRP A 89 -2.16 2.35 -15.75
N THR A 90 -2.29 2.90 -14.53
CA THR A 90 -1.30 2.76 -13.46
C THR A 90 -1.16 1.31 -13.04
N LYS A 91 0.05 0.84 -12.84
CA LYS A 91 0.34 -0.55 -12.45
C LYS A 91 0.21 -0.78 -10.95
N GLY A 92 0.55 0.21 -10.14
CA GLY A 92 0.47 0.08 -8.70
C GLY A 92 0.63 1.41 -7.98
N VAL A 93 0.34 1.41 -6.69
CA VAL A 93 0.37 2.60 -5.84
C VAL A 93 1.06 2.33 -4.50
N ILE A 94 1.77 3.33 -4.01
CA ILE A 94 2.51 3.26 -2.75
C ILE A 94 2.09 4.44 -1.87
N PHE A 95 1.77 4.16 -0.62
CA PHE A 95 1.35 5.15 0.35
C PHE A 95 2.13 5.03 1.67
N ASN A 96 2.29 6.14 2.36
CA ASN A 96 2.99 6.19 3.65
C ASN A 96 2.06 5.90 4.85
N SER A 97 0.76 6.00 4.69
CA SER A 97 -0.18 5.93 5.83
C SER A 97 -0.07 4.65 6.62
N GLU A 98 0.19 4.77 7.91
CA GLU A 98 -0.13 3.72 8.86
C GLU A 98 -1.61 3.83 9.25
N ILE A 99 -2.30 2.69 9.24
CA ILE A 99 -3.73 2.61 9.60
C ILE A 99 -3.82 2.52 11.13
N THR A 100 -3.44 3.58 11.81
CA THR A 100 -3.39 3.60 13.27
C THR A 100 -4.56 4.34 13.90
N ASN A 101 -5.33 5.09 13.11
CA ASN A 101 -6.40 5.94 13.64
C ASN A 101 -7.78 5.47 13.17
N PRO A 102 -8.75 5.26 14.07
CA PRO A 102 -10.12 4.85 13.71
C PRO A 102 -10.83 5.79 12.73
N SER A 103 -10.52 7.08 12.74
CA SER A 103 -11.07 8.04 11.78
C SER A 103 -10.58 7.80 10.35
N ASN A 104 -9.35 7.30 10.18
CA ASN A 104 -8.76 7.00 8.88
C ASN A 104 -9.14 5.60 8.37
N TYR A 105 -9.66 4.74 9.24
CA TYR A 105 -9.99 3.35 8.89
C TYR A 105 -11.08 3.26 7.81
N ARG A 106 -12.12 4.09 7.89
CA ARG A 106 -13.20 4.11 6.88
C ARG A 106 -12.70 4.55 5.51
N SER A 107 -11.91 5.59 5.48
CA SER A 107 -11.32 6.12 4.25
C SER A 107 -10.35 5.10 3.63
N PHE A 108 -9.61 4.39 4.47
CA PHE A 108 -8.73 3.31 4.04
C PHE A 108 -9.51 2.14 3.43
N LEU A 109 -10.57 1.68 4.08
CA LEU A 109 -11.43 0.60 3.56
C LEU A 109 -12.04 0.99 2.20
N HIS A 110 -12.40 2.26 2.04
CA HIS A 110 -12.96 2.77 0.81
C HIS A 110 -11.92 2.79 -0.31
N LEU A 111 -10.70 3.24 -0.02
CA LEU A 111 -9.58 3.18 -0.95
C LEU A 111 -9.22 1.75 -1.33
N ASP A 112 -9.12 0.85 -0.37
CA ASP A 112 -8.83 -0.56 -0.61
C ASP A 112 -9.89 -1.20 -1.51
N TYR A 113 -11.16 -0.96 -1.25
CA TYR A 113 -12.26 -1.43 -2.09
C TYR A 113 -12.18 -0.88 -3.51
N TRP A 114 -11.92 0.43 -3.66
CA TRP A 114 -11.80 1.07 -4.96
C TRP A 114 -10.63 0.51 -5.76
N LEU A 115 -9.48 0.33 -5.13
CA LEU A 115 -8.30 -0.29 -5.76
C LEU A 115 -8.59 -1.74 -6.19
N LYS A 116 -9.25 -2.53 -5.35
CA LYS A 116 -9.67 -3.90 -5.69
C LYS A 116 -10.60 -3.95 -6.89
N LYS A 117 -11.61 -3.09 -6.91
CA LYS A 117 -12.57 -2.98 -8.01
C LYS A 117 -11.88 -2.68 -9.34
N ASN A 118 -10.85 -1.84 -9.32
CA ASN A 118 -10.09 -1.42 -10.49
C ASN A 118 -8.86 -2.32 -10.75
N LYS A 119 -8.67 -3.40 -10.01
CA LYS A 119 -7.55 -4.34 -10.12
C LYS A 119 -6.18 -3.68 -9.99
N ILE A 120 -6.07 -2.67 -9.13
CA ILE A 120 -4.83 -1.97 -8.83
C ILE A 120 -4.20 -2.57 -7.58
N ILE A 121 -2.91 -2.86 -7.67
CA ILE A 121 -2.10 -3.37 -6.56
C ILE A 121 -1.55 -2.18 -5.78
N GLY A 122 -1.65 -2.20 -4.47
CA GLY A 122 -1.14 -1.14 -3.62
C GLY A 122 -0.39 -1.67 -2.41
N ILE A 123 0.44 -0.81 -1.85
CA ILE A 123 1.16 -1.08 -0.60
C ILE A 123 1.18 0.19 0.25
N THR A 124 0.97 0.03 1.54
CA THR A 124 0.97 1.13 2.52
C THR A 124 1.92 0.83 3.68
N GLY A 125 2.21 1.86 4.48
CA GLY A 125 3.13 1.72 5.61
C GLY A 125 4.61 1.72 5.25
N LEU A 126 4.96 2.17 4.03
CA LEU A 126 6.35 2.35 3.62
C LEU A 126 6.89 3.72 4.03
N ASP A 127 8.21 3.79 4.20
CA ASP A 127 8.92 5.07 4.27
C ASP A 127 9.00 5.70 2.86
N THR A 128 7.91 6.36 2.48
CA THR A 128 7.79 7.01 1.17
C THR A 128 8.76 8.17 1.00
N ARG A 129 9.20 8.79 2.11
CA ARG A 129 10.19 9.86 2.08
C ARG A 129 11.56 9.34 1.66
N ASN A 130 11.99 8.22 2.22
CA ASN A 130 13.24 7.55 1.84
C ASN A 130 13.17 7.11 0.36
N LEU A 131 12.04 6.54 -0.05
CA LEU A 131 11.82 6.15 -1.45
C LEU A 131 11.87 7.35 -2.39
N THR A 132 11.23 8.46 -2.04
CA THR A 132 11.23 9.69 -2.84
C THR A 132 12.63 10.28 -2.98
N ASN A 133 13.41 10.32 -1.90
CA ASN A 133 14.79 10.77 -1.94
C ASN A 133 15.64 9.87 -2.84
N PHE A 134 15.45 8.58 -2.76
CA PHE A 134 16.13 7.62 -3.63
C PHE A 134 15.82 7.86 -5.11
N ILE A 135 14.53 8.05 -5.45
CA ILE A 135 14.11 8.33 -6.82
C ILE A 135 14.68 9.66 -7.32
N ARG A 136 14.71 10.67 -6.46
CA ARG A 136 15.28 11.99 -6.80
C ARG A 136 16.77 11.91 -7.10
N ASP A 137 17.52 11.13 -6.32
CA ASP A 137 18.97 11.03 -6.43
C ASP A 137 19.42 10.10 -7.57
N LYS A 138 18.68 9.04 -7.83
CA LYS A 138 19.07 7.96 -8.76
C LYS A 138 18.24 7.87 -10.03
N GLY A 139 17.16 8.65 -10.13
CA GLY A 139 16.14 8.51 -11.16
C GLY A 139 15.08 7.49 -10.84
N ALA A 140 14.07 7.36 -11.69
CA ALA A 140 12.96 6.45 -11.50
C ALA A 140 13.40 4.99 -11.74
N PRO A 141 13.52 4.18 -10.69
CA PRO A 141 13.92 2.77 -10.82
C PRO A 141 12.76 1.91 -11.29
N LYS A 142 13.05 0.78 -11.90
CA LYS A 142 12.05 -0.28 -12.03
C LYS A 142 11.81 -0.93 -10.65
N GLY A 143 10.56 -1.19 -10.34
CA GLY A 143 10.15 -1.83 -9.11
C GLY A 143 9.06 -2.86 -9.34
N THR A 144 8.96 -3.78 -8.40
CA THR A 144 7.91 -4.80 -8.38
C THR A 144 7.24 -4.78 -7.03
N ILE A 145 5.91 -4.58 -7.01
CA ILE A 145 5.08 -4.75 -5.83
C ILE A 145 4.49 -6.14 -5.86
N SER A 146 4.64 -6.87 -4.78
CA SER A 146 3.97 -8.14 -4.55
C SER A 146 3.08 -8.03 -3.32
N VAL A 147 1.79 -8.28 -3.50
CA VAL A 147 0.79 -8.33 -2.43
C VAL A 147 0.21 -9.73 -2.41
N CYS A 148 0.44 -10.41 -1.30
CA CYS A 148 -0.13 -11.71 -1.03
C CYS A 148 -1.06 -11.57 0.17
N CYS A 149 -2.32 -11.93 -0.01
CA CYS A 149 -3.16 -12.20 1.13
C CYS A 149 -2.56 -13.40 1.86
N LEU A 150 -1.89 -13.14 2.96
CA LEU A 150 -1.77 -14.16 3.96
C LEU A 150 -3.19 -14.45 4.44
N LEU A 151 -3.88 -15.30 3.71
CA LEU A 151 -4.94 -16.06 4.32
C LEU A 151 -4.31 -16.68 5.57
N TYR A 152 -4.60 -16.09 6.70
CA TYR A 152 -4.46 -16.77 7.97
C TYR A 152 -5.43 -17.95 7.91
N THR A 153 -5.05 -18.96 7.18
CA THR A 153 -5.53 -20.29 7.45
C THR A 153 -4.84 -20.66 8.74
N SER A 154 -5.39 -20.19 9.84
CA SER A 154 -5.29 -20.95 11.08
C SER A 154 -5.49 -22.40 10.67
N PRO A 155 -4.48 -23.27 10.83
CA PRO A 155 -4.68 -24.67 10.48
C PRO A 155 -5.91 -25.13 11.24
N SER A 156 -6.96 -25.47 10.47
CA SER A 156 -8.17 -26.02 11.04
C SER A 156 -7.74 -27.18 11.93
N PRO A 157 -8.33 -27.37 13.13
CA PRO A 157 -8.02 -28.53 13.96
C PRO A 157 -8.13 -29.86 13.22
N ARG A 158 -8.82 -29.88 12.09
CA ARG A 158 -8.91 -31.05 11.19
C ARG A 158 -7.64 -31.30 10.41
N ASP A 159 -6.83 -30.30 10.12
CA ASP A 159 -5.57 -30.48 9.37
C ASP A 159 -4.43 -30.99 10.24
N ARG A 160 -4.58 -30.92 11.57
CA ARG A 160 -3.62 -31.51 12.53
C ARG A 160 -3.73 -33.01 12.68
N ILE A 161 -4.79 -33.64 12.16
CA ILE A 161 -5.06 -35.07 12.35
C ILE A 161 -4.60 -35.90 11.14
N ARG A 162 -4.18 -35.25 10.05
CA ARG A 162 -3.56 -35.93 8.90
C ARG A 162 -2.04 -35.76 8.96
N SER A 163 -1.46 -36.57 9.75
CA SER A 163 -0.04 -36.88 9.59
C SER A 163 0.14 -37.95 8.53
#